data_fddb8539ed861a69220fe5a5a116bdf0
#
_entry.id   fddb8539ed861a69220fe5a5a116bdf0
#
_cell.length_a   1.000
_cell.length_b   1.000
_cell.length_c   1.000
_cell.angle_alpha   90.00
_cell.angle_beta   90.00
_cell.angle_gamma   90.00
#
_symmetry.space_group_name_H-M   'P 1'
#
loop_
_entity.id
_entity.type
_entity.pdbx_description
1 polymer ?
#
loop_
_entity_poly.entity_id
_entity_poly.type
_entity_poly.pdbx_seq_one_letter_code
_entity_poly.pdbx_strand_id
1 'polypeptide(L)'
;RQGLFDHPYQIDLKETDKEVNCAENQLVALQASKESLVLLKNQDAVLPLDVNKISKIAVCGPNADEEAYALTHYGPLAVEVTTVLEGIRNKVKPGTDVLFTKGCDLVDANWPESELIRYPLTAEEQSEIDKAVENAKKSDVTVVVLGGSNRTCGENKSRSSLDLPGRQLDLL
;
A
#
# COMPACT_ATOMS: atom_id res chain seq x y z
N ARG A 1 -4.94 20.08 33.53
CA ARG A 1 -5.11 18.81 34.27
C ARG A 1 -6.46 18.23 33.89
N GLN A 2 -6.46 16.96 33.50
CA GLN A 2 -7.67 16.30 32.96
C GLN A 2 -8.55 15.66 34.05
N GLY A 3 -8.17 15.78 35.34
CA GLY A 3 -8.97 15.27 36.44
C GLY A 3 -9.08 13.73 36.54
N LEU A 4 -8.22 13.00 35.84
CA LEU A 4 -8.29 11.53 35.77
C LEU A 4 -8.11 10.81 37.12
N PHE A 5 -7.45 11.44 38.11
CA PHE A 5 -7.32 10.90 39.45
C PHE A 5 -8.57 11.13 40.32
N ASP A 6 -9.28 12.22 40.02
CA ASP A 6 -10.51 12.57 40.74
C ASP A 6 -11.72 11.81 40.14
N HIS A 7 -11.67 11.54 38.86
CA HIS A 7 -12.75 10.91 38.09
C HIS A 7 -12.19 9.90 37.10
N PRO A 8 -11.73 8.72 37.53
CA PRO A 8 -11.01 7.77 36.69
C PRO A 8 -11.87 7.04 35.65
N TYR A 9 -13.18 7.11 35.75
CA TYR A 9 -14.12 6.41 34.88
C TYR A 9 -14.97 7.35 33.99
N GLN A 10 -14.42 8.49 33.60
CA GLN A 10 -15.08 9.47 32.75
C GLN A 10 -15.05 9.09 31.27
N ILE A 11 -15.52 7.92 30.91
CA ILE A 11 -15.69 7.56 29.50
C ILE A 11 -17.17 7.65 29.19
N ASP A 12 -17.57 8.67 28.45
CA ASP A 12 -18.87 8.73 27.80
C ASP A 12 -18.77 8.12 26.41
N LEU A 13 -19.31 6.92 26.22
CA LEU A 13 -19.30 6.22 24.96
C LEU A 13 -19.97 7.03 23.83
N LYS A 14 -20.97 7.85 24.16
CA LYS A 14 -21.63 8.70 23.16
C LYS A 14 -20.74 9.84 22.68
N GLU A 15 -19.90 10.38 23.54
CA GLU A 15 -18.90 11.39 23.14
C GLU A 15 -17.76 10.70 22.38
N THR A 16 -17.34 9.53 22.80
CA THR A 16 -16.33 8.73 22.06
C THR A 16 -16.77 8.46 20.62
N ASP A 17 -18.03 8.05 20.41
CA ASP A 17 -18.58 7.80 19.06
C ASP A 17 -18.62 9.06 18.19
N LYS A 18 -18.69 10.25 18.77
CA LYS A 18 -18.63 11.51 18.03
C LYS A 18 -17.23 11.94 17.66
N GLU A 19 -16.23 11.59 18.48
CA GLU A 19 -14.84 12.02 18.33
C GLU A 19 -14.02 11.02 17.49
N VAL A 20 -14.22 9.71 17.75
CA VAL A 20 -13.48 8.67 17.05
C VAL A 20 -13.95 8.56 15.61
N ASN A 21 -13.02 8.67 14.68
CA ASN A 21 -13.28 8.54 13.24
C ASN A 21 -14.29 9.57 12.69
N CYS A 22 -14.46 10.71 13.35
CA CYS A 22 -15.34 11.78 12.86
C CYS A 22 -14.79 12.41 11.58
N ALA A 23 -15.65 13.10 10.81
CA ALA A 23 -15.28 13.70 9.53
C ALA A 23 -14.11 14.68 9.64
N GLU A 24 -14.02 15.45 10.72
CA GLU A 24 -12.93 16.39 10.97
C GLU A 24 -11.60 15.65 11.15
N ASN A 25 -11.57 14.60 11.96
CA ASN A 25 -10.39 13.79 12.19
C ASN A 25 -9.95 13.04 10.91
N GLN A 26 -10.90 12.60 10.08
CA GLN A 26 -10.61 12.03 8.76
C GLN A 26 -9.93 13.04 7.82
N LEU A 27 -10.32 14.31 7.85
CA LEU A 27 -9.65 15.34 7.06
C LEU A 27 -8.21 15.59 7.53
N VAL A 28 -7.96 15.54 8.84
CA VAL A 28 -6.61 15.64 9.41
C VAL A 28 -5.75 14.44 8.99
N ALA A 29 -6.31 13.22 9.07
CA ALA A 29 -5.62 12.01 8.64
C ALA A 29 -5.28 12.04 7.13
N LEU A 30 -6.21 12.50 6.30
CA LEU A 30 -5.99 12.69 4.86
C LEU A 30 -4.88 13.71 4.59
N GLN A 31 -4.88 14.83 5.31
CA GLN A 31 -3.83 15.84 5.16
C GLN A 31 -2.46 15.29 5.57
N ALA A 32 -2.38 14.61 6.71
CA ALA A 32 -1.15 13.96 7.16
C ALA A 32 -0.63 12.92 6.14
N SER A 33 -1.52 12.12 5.57
CA SER A 33 -1.18 11.16 4.51
C SER A 33 -0.61 11.85 3.28
N LYS A 34 -1.22 12.95 2.83
CA LYS A 34 -0.72 13.73 1.67
C LYS A 34 0.66 14.32 1.94
N GLU A 35 0.89 14.85 3.14
CA GLU A 35 2.16 15.46 3.53
C GLU A 35 3.29 14.43 3.78
N SER A 36 2.93 13.17 4.02
CA SER A 36 3.89 12.07 4.16
C SER A 36 4.45 11.55 2.83
N LEU A 37 3.82 11.91 1.70
CA LEU A 37 4.28 11.47 0.38
C LEU A 37 5.51 12.27 -0.05
N VAL A 38 6.56 11.55 -0.47
CA VAL A 38 7.80 12.15 -0.95
C VAL A 38 8.02 11.80 -2.42
N LEU A 39 8.06 12.81 -3.28
CA LEU A 39 8.36 12.65 -4.71
C LEU A 39 9.88 12.59 -4.90
N LEU A 40 10.44 11.39 -5.02
CA LEU A 40 11.88 11.19 -5.17
C LEU A 40 12.38 11.48 -6.59
N LYS A 41 11.55 11.23 -7.61
CA LYS A 41 11.89 11.44 -9.02
C LYS A 41 10.64 11.73 -9.84
N ASN A 42 10.72 12.72 -10.72
CA ASN A 42 9.68 13.03 -11.71
C ASN A 42 10.35 13.45 -13.02
N GLN A 43 11.03 12.50 -13.66
CA GLN A 43 11.69 12.75 -14.93
C GLN A 43 10.62 12.98 -16.02
N ASP A 44 10.90 13.91 -16.93
CA ASP A 44 10.03 14.30 -18.04
C ASP A 44 8.63 14.77 -17.60
N ALA A 45 8.48 15.19 -16.34
CA ALA A 45 7.22 15.68 -15.76
C ALA A 45 6.05 14.69 -15.96
N VAL A 46 6.29 13.40 -15.80
CA VAL A 46 5.26 12.34 -15.91
C VAL A 46 4.13 12.55 -14.90
N LEU A 47 4.44 13.04 -13.70
CA LEU A 47 3.46 13.37 -12.68
C LEU A 47 3.19 14.89 -12.64
N PRO A 48 1.94 15.31 -12.36
CA PRO A 48 0.76 14.48 -12.14
C PRO A 48 0.24 13.83 -13.41
N LEU A 49 -0.34 12.64 -13.31
CA LEU A 49 -0.96 11.95 -14.43
C LEU A 49 -2.21 12.70 -14.89
N ASP A 50 -2.32 12.95 -16.21
CA ASP A 50 -3.53 13.53 -16.79
C ASP A 50 -4.57 12.44 -17.06
N VAL A 51 -5.58 12.35 -16.19
CA VAL A 51 -6.65 11.36 -16.29
C VAL A 51 -7.40 11.37 -17.62
N ASN A 52 -7.35 12.50 -18.37
CA ASN A 52 -8.01 12.61 -19.67
C ASN A 52 -7.22 11.92 -20.79
N LYS A 53 -5.93 11.73 -20.59
CA LYS A 53 -5.03 11.09 -21.57
C LYS A 53 -4.83 9.60 -21.32
N ILE A 54 -5.29 9.08 -20.17
CA ILE A 54 -5.15 7.68 -19.81
C ILE A 54 -6.43 6.94 -20.12
N SER A 55 -6.32 5.91 -20.94
CA SER A 55 -7.41 4.99 -21.28
C SER A 55 -7.24 3.64 -20.61
N LYS A 56 -6.00 3.28 -20.29
CA LYS A 56 -5.68 2.03 -19.64
C LYS A 56 -4.51 2.21 -18.66
N ILE A 57 -4.67 1.71 -17.43
CA ILE A 57 -3.67 1.76 -16.39
C ILE A 57 -3.44 0.35 -15.83
N ALA A 58 -2.18 -0.08 -15.77
CA ALA A 58 -1.80 -1.28 -15.04
C ALA A 58 -1.45 -0.91 -13.60
N VAL A 59 -1.91 -1.70 -12.65
CA VAL A 59 -1.54 -1.62 -11.24
C VAL A 59 -1.00 -2.96 -10.82
N CYS A 60 0.19 -3.01 -10.26
CA CYS A 60 0.78 -4.25 -9.77
C CYS A 60 1.57 -4.03 -8.48
N GLY A 61 1.97 -5.13 -7.86
CA GLY A 61 2.71 -5.14 -6.61
C GLY A 61 1.90 -5.65 -5.43
N PRO A 62 2.59 -6.24 -4.44
CA PRO A 62 1.95 -6.92 -3.30
C PRO A 62 1.17 -5.97 -2.38
N ASN A 63 1.51 -4.68 -2.38
CA ASN A 63 0.87 -3.68 -1.53
C ASN A 63 -0.22 -2.88 -2.25
N ALA A 64 -0.53 -3.21 -3.51
CA ALA A 64 -1.47 -2.42 -4.30
C ALA A 64 -2.92 -2.54 -3.79
N ASP A 65 -3.31 -3.73 -3.32
CA ASP A 65 -4.67 -4.05 -2.89
C ASP A 65 -4.65 -4.84 -1.57
N GLU A 66 -3.98 -4.30 -0.56
CA GLU A 66 -3.77 -4.99 0.72
C GLU A 66 -4.15 -4.09 1.90
N GLU A 67 -5.33 -4.30 2.45
CA GLU A 67 -5.85 -3.53 3.59
C GLU A 67 -5.13 -3.85 4.89
N ALA A 68 -4.77 -5.12 5.11
CA ALA A 68 -4.22 -5.57 6.39
C ALA A 68 -2.88 -4.90 6.72
N TYR A 69 -2.12 -4.47 5.72
CA TYR A 69 -0.84 -3.79 5.94
C TYR A 69 -1.01 -2.34 6.39
N ALA A 70 -2.09 -1.70 5.97
CA ALA A 70 -2.42 -0.35 6.38
C ALA A 70 -2.94 -0.30 7.83
N LEU A 71 -3.59 -1.36 8.30
CA LEU A 71 -4.17 -1.44 9.63
C LEU A 71 -3.15 -1.65 10.75
N THR A 72 -1.95 -2.04 10.48
CA THR A 72 -0.83 -2.32 11.40
C THR A 72 -1.21 -3.01 12.73
N HIS A 73 -0.24 -3.47 13.51
CA HIS A 73 -0.48 -4.05 14.85
C HIS A 73 -0.97 -3.03 15.88
N TYR A 74 -0.82 -1.75 15.60
CA TYR A 74 -1.05 -0.65 16.54
C TYR A 74 -2.26 0.19 16.18
N GLY A 75 -2.86 -0.06 15.04
CA GLY A 75 -4.02 0.66 14.56
C GLY A 75 -5.36 0.02 14.97
N PRO A 76 -6.45 0.78 14.94
CA PRO A 76 -7.78 0.23 15.15
C PRO A 76 -8.15 -0.74 14.02
N LEU A 77 -8.73 -1.90 14.40
CA LEU A 77 -9.13 -2.94 13.44
C LEU A 77 -10.44 -2.65 12.70
N ALA A 78 -11.15 -1.60 13.10
CA ALA A 78 -12.53 -1.30 12.64
C ALA A 78 -12.61 -0.03 11.80
N VAL A 79 -11.59 0.29 11.03
CA VAL A 79 -11.60 1.42 10.09
C VAL A 79 -11.56 0.91 8.65
N GLU A 80 -12.35 1.54 7.79
CA GLU A 80 -12.25 1.31 6.34
C GLU A 80 -10.94 1.91 5.83
N VAL A 81 -10.24 1.12 5.02
CA VAL A 81 -8.99 1.53 4.38
C VAL A 81 -9.18 1.52 2.88
N THR A 82 -8.95 2.65 2.24
CA THR A 82 -8.90 2.73 0.78
C THR A 82 -7.53 2.25 0.31
N THR A 83 -7.47 1.14 -0.39
CA THR A 83 -6.22 0.64 -0.98
C THR A 83 -5.74 1.53 -2.12
N VAL A 84 -4.47 1.39 -2.54
CA VAL A 84 -3.95 2.14 -3.70
C VAL A 84 -4.75 1.82 -4.96
N LEU A 85 -5.08 0.54 -5.15
CA LEU A 85 -5.88 0.08 -6.29
C LEU A 85 -7.28 0.71 -6.29
N GLU A 86 -7.96 0.71 -5.14
CA GLU A 86 -9.26 1.37 -5.00
C GLU A 86 -9.18 2.88 -5.24
N GLY A 87 -8.19 3.54 -4.65
CA GLY A 87 -7.96 4.97 -4.84
C GLY A 87 -7.79 5.33 -6.33
N ILE A 88 -7.05 4.51 -7.09
CA ILE A 88 -6.90 4.66 -8.53
C ILE A 88 -8.23 4.45 -9.25
N ARG A 89 -8.95 3.35 -8.95
CA ARG A 89 -10.26 3.06 -9.55
C ARG A 89 -11.27 4.18 -9.33
N ASN A 90 -11.26 4.77 -8.13
CA ASN A 90 -12.14 5.88 -7.77
C ASN A 90 -11.74 7.21 -8.43
N LYS A 91 -10.48 7.34 -8.87
CA LYS A 91 -9.94 8.60 -9.42
C LYS A 91 -9.96 8.66 -10.94
N VAL A 92 -9.85 7.53 -11.63
CA VAL A 92 -9.85 7.51 -13.10
C VAL A 92 -11.21 7.89 -13.68
N LYS A 93 -11.23 8.39 -14.92
CA LYS A 93 -12.51 8.71 -15.59
C LYS A 93 -13.31 7.44 -15.93
N PRO A 94 -14.65 7.54 -16.06
CA PRO A 94 -15.45 6.43 -16.54
C PRO A 94 -14.95 5.91 -17.90
N GLY A 95 -14.84 4.60 -18.03
CA GLY A 95 -14.34 3.93 -19.24
C GLY A 95 -12.82 3.75 -19.30
N THR A 96 -12.07 4.17 -18.28
CA THR A 96 -10.65 3.79 -18.16
C THR A 96 -10.55 2.35 -17.63
N ASP A 97 -9.80 1.52 -18.35
CA ASP A 97 -9.49 0.14 -17.92
C ASP A 97 -8.41 0.17 -16.83
N VAL A 98 -8.69 -0.43 -15.67
CA VAL A 98 -7.71 -0.63 -14.60
C VAL A 98 -7.40 -2.11 -14.52
N LEU A 99 -6.23 -2.49 -15.03
CA LEU A 99 -5.73 -3.87 -15.01
C LEU A 99 -4.93 -4.10 -13.73
N PHE A 100 -5.37 -5.04 -12.91
CA PHE A 100 -4.65 -5.40 -11.69
C PHE A 100 -4.02 -6.78 -11.79
N THR A 101 -2.78 -6.89 -11.35
CA THR A 101 -2.06 -8.15 -11.17
C THR A 101 -1.12 -7.99 -9.98
N LYS A 102 -1.21 -8.87 -8.99
CA LYS A 102 -0.32 -8.80 -7.82
C LYS A 102 1.16 -8.87 -8.23
N GLY A 103 1.49 -9.74 -9.19
CA GLY A 103 2.83 -9.91 -9.76
C GLY A 103 3.79 -10.70 -8.89
N CYS A 104 3.76 -10.48 -7.58
CA CYS A 104 4.51 -11.28 -6.60
C CYS A 104 3.87 -11.16 -5.22
N ASP A 105 4.22 -12.06 -4.33
CA ASP A 105 3.90 -11.92 -2.91
C ASP A 105 4.83 -10.92 -2.22
N LEU A 106 4.40 -10.41 -1.07
CA LEU A 106 5.19 -9.47 -0.26
C LEU A 106 6.56 -10.04 0.10
N VAL A 107 6.60 -11.31 0.47
CA VAL A 107 7.80 -12.11 0.71
C VAL A 107 7.63 -13.45 0.03
N ASP A 108 8.73 -14.05 -0.41
CA ASP A 108 8.71 -15.40 -0.98
C ASP A 108 8.60 -16.50 0.09
N ALA A 109 8.51 -17.76 -0.35
CA ALA A 109 8.34 -18.93 0.52
C ALA A 109 9.55 -19.19 1.43
N ASN A 110 10.73 -18.66 1.08
CA ASN A 110 11.97 -18.88 1.82
C ASN A 110 12.29 -17.71 2.78
N TRP A 111 11.37 -16.75 2.94
CA TRP A 111 11.55 -15.64 3.88
C TRP A 111 11.64 -16.14 5.33
N PRO A 112 12.55 -15.63 6.19
CA PRO A 112 13.49 -14.52 5.95
C PRO A 112 14.85 -14.92 5.36
N GLU A 113 15.12 -16.20 5.12
CA GLU A 113 16.42 -16.66 4.60
C GLU A 113 16.72 -16.09 3.22
N SER A 114 15.70 -15.88 2.39
CA SER A 114 15.82 -15.29 1.05
C SER A 114 16.30 -13.84 1.05
N GLU A 115 16.35 -13.17 2.19
CA GLU A 115 17.00 -11.86 2.31
C GLU A 115 18.52 -11.95 2.15
N LEU A 116 19.11 -13.10 2.51
CA LEU A 116 20.55 -13.35 2.45
C LEU A 116 20.94 -14.25 1.26
N ILE A 117 20.08 -15.18 0.90
CA ILE A 117 20.33 -16.18 -0.13
C ILE A 117 19.30 -16.03 -1.24
N ARG A 118 19.74 -15.58 -2.42
CA ARG A 118 18.84 -15.44 -3.56
C ARG A 118 18.58 -16.81 -4.20
N TYR A 119 17.35 -17.30 -4.04
CA TYR A 119 16.86 -18.50 -4.69
C TYR A 119 16.37 -18.19 -6.12
N PRO A 120 16.46 -19.14 -7.07
CA PRO A 120 15.84 -18.99 -8.38
C PRO A 120 14.34 -18.77 -8.27
N LEU A 121 13.75 -18.09 -9.25
CA LEU A 121 12.30 -17.98 -9.37
C LEU A 121 11.69 -19.36 -9.62
N THR A 122 10.58 -19.64 -8.97
CA THR A 122 9.72 -20.78 -9.35
C THR A 122 8.97 -20.47 -10.63
N ALA A 123 8.42 -21.51 -11.27
CA ALA A 123 7.61 -21.31 -12.47
C ALA A 123 6.34 -20.49 -12.19
N GLU A 124 5.78 -20.65 -11.02
CA GLU A 124 4.62 -19.89 -10.54
C GLU A 124 4.95 -18.41 -10.32
N GLU A 125 6.06 -18.12 -9.63
CA GLU A 125 6.55 -16.75 -9.44
C GLU A 125 6.81 -16.06 -10.78
N GLN A 126 7.50 -16.74 -11.69
CA GLN A 126 7.75 -16.21 -13.04
C GLN A 126 6.44 -15.95 -13.80
N SER A 127 5.47 -16.86 -13.74
CA SER A 127 4.18 -16.69 -14.40
C SER A 127 3.40 -15.47 -13.88
N GLU A 128 3.44 -15.18 -12.56
CA GLU A 128 2.77 -14.02 -12.00
C GLU A 128 3.47 -12.71 -12.42
N ILE A 129 4.79 -12.69 -12.46
CA ILE A 129 5.56 -11.55 -12.98
C ILE A 129 5.24 -11.32 -14.46
N ASP A 130 5.24 -12.38 -15.28
CA ASP A 130 4.93 -12.29 -16.71
C ASP A 130 3.54 -11.69 -16.97
N LYS A 131 2.53 -12.06 -16.18
CA LYS A 131 1.18 -11.46 -16.27
C LYS A 131 1.21 -9.97 -15.98
N ALA A 132 1.97 -9.54 -14.96
CA ALA A 132 2.11 -8.12 -14.63
C ALA A 132 2.78 -7.35 -15.78
N VAL A 133 3.84 -7.92 -16.36
CA VAL A 133 4.56 -7.37 -17.51
C VAL A 133 3.65 -7.27 -18.74
N GLU A 134 2.81 -8.27 -19.00
CA GLU A 134 1.84 -8.21 -20.09
C GLU A 134 0.80 -7.12 -19.92
N ASN A 135 0.30 -6.92 -18.68
CA ASN A 135 -0.63 -5.84 -18.38
C ASN A 135 0.04 -4.47 -18.52
N ALA A 136 1.30 -4.35 -18.08
CA ALA A 136 2.09 -3.13 -18.26
C ALA A 136 2.25 -2.77 -19.74
N LYS A 137 2.62 -3.74 -20.59
CA LYS A 137 2.78 -3.54 -22.05
C LYS A 137 1.52 -3.11 -22.76
N LYS A 138 0.34 -3.42 -22.23
CA LYS A 138 -0.98 -3.08 -22.80
C LYS A 138 -1.53 -1.76 -22.26
N SER A 139 -0.83 -1.09 -21.35
CA SER A 139 -1.32 0.07 -20.61
C SER A 139 -0.56 1.34 -20.98
N ASP A 140 -1.22 2.49 -20.87
CA ASP A 140 -0.63 3.81 -21.09
C ASP A 140 0.35 4.17 -19.96
N VAL A 141 0.08 3.66 -18.75
CA VAL A 141 0.91 3.86 -17.54
C VAL A 141 0.80 2.64 -16.63
N THR A 142 1.88 2.38 -15.91
CA THR A 142 1.94 1.34 -14.89
C THR A 142 2.26 1.94 -13.54
N VAL A 143 1.49 1.56 -12.52
CA VAL A 143 1.75 1.88 -11.11
C VAL A 143 2.20 0.60 -10.42
N VAL A 144 3.43 0.60 -9.92
CA VAL A 144 4.02 -0.53 -9.20
C VAL A 144 4.06 -0.17 -7.71
N VAL A 145 3.35 -0.93 -6.87
CA VAL A 145 3.19 -0.65 -5.44
C VAL A 145 3.97 -1.67 -4.63
N LEU A 146 5.14 -1.26 -4.18
CA LEU A 146 6.14 -2.11 -3.53
C LEU A 146 6.48 -1.60 -2.13
N GLY A 147 7.03 -2.46 -1.30
CA GLY A 147 7.50 -2.08 0.03
C GLY A 147 7.43 -3.20 1.06
N GLY A 148 7.63 -2.83 2.32
CA GLY A 148 7.48 -3.71 3.46
C GLY A 148 6.05 -3.79 3.97
N SER A 149 5.86 -4.61 5.00
CA SER A 149 4.63 -4.73 5.76
C SER A 149 4.91 -5.16 7.19
N ASN A 150 3.87 -5.43 7.95
CA ASN A 150 3.97 -6.06 9.27
C ASN A 150 4.66 -7.45 9.27
N ARG A 151 4.84 -8.07 8.10
CA ARG A 151 5.65 -9.31 7.97
C ARG A 151 7.14 -9.05 7.96
N THR A 152 7.57 -7.88 7.48
CA THR A 152 8.99 -7.53 7.27
C THR A 152 9.49 -6.44 8.21
N CYS A 153 8.60 -5.64 8.79
CA CYS A 153 8.92 -4.54 9.69
C CYS A 153 8.07 -4.65 10.96
N GLY A 154 8.64 -4.29 12.10
CA GLY A 154 7.95 -4.32 13.40
C GLY A 154 8.89 -4.53 14.55
N GLU A 155 8.36 -4.50 15.77
CA GLU A 155 9.11 -4.54 17.02
C GLU A 155 10.04 -5.76 17.14
N ASN A 156 9.60 -6.93 16.65
CA ASN A 156 10.38 -8.18 16.71
C ASN A 156 10.91 -8.59 15.34
N LYS A 157 11.08 -7.65 14.41
CA LYS A 157 11.48 -7.94 13.04
C LYS A 157 12.67 -7.09 12.64
N SER A 158 13.76 -7.77 12.30
CA SER A 158 14.99 -7.14 11.83
C SER A 158 15.18 -7.39 10.34
N ARG A 159 15.77 -6.44 9.66
CA ARG A 159 16.18 -6.51 8.26
C ARG A 159 17.70 -6.46 8.18
N SER A 160 18.28 -7.25 7.31
CA SER A 160 19.71 -7.26 7.02
C SER A 160 20.06 -6.39 5.81
N SER A 161 19.06 -6.00 5.04
CA SER A 161 19.20 -5.23 3.80
C SER A 161 18.15 -4.10 3.73
N LEU A 162 18.44 -3.08 2.92
CA LEU A 162 17.49 -2.03 2.53
C LEU A 162 16.75 -2.38 1.23
N ASP A 163 17.05 -3.52 0.62
CA ASP A 163 16.39 -3.97 -0.60
C ASP A 163 14.91 -4.28 -0.37
N LEU A 164 14.15 -4.32 -1.45
CA LEU A 164 12.77 -4.76 -1.41
C LEU A 164 12.71 -6.25 -1.05
N PRO A 165 11.78 -6.66 -0.16
CA PRO A 165 11.68 -8.05 0.28
C PRO A 165 11.13 -8.98 -0.82
N GLY A 166 11.46 -10.25 -0.74
CA GLY A 166 10.95 -11.28 -1.62
C GLY A 166 11.29 -11.05 -3.09
N ARG A 167 10.28 -11.19 -3.97
CA ARG A 167 10.43 -11.08 -5.42
C ARG A 167 10.12 -9.70 -5.99
N GLN A 168 10.00 -8.70 -5.14
CA GLN A 168 9.60 -7.36 -5.57
C GLN A 168 10.62 -6.69 -6.50
N LEU A 169 11.91 -6.98 -6.35
CA LEU A 169 12.96 -6.52 -7.30
C LEU A 169 12.90 -7.25 -8.64
N ASP A 170 12.42 -8.50 -8.66
CA ASP A 170 12.24 -9.24 -9.91
C ASP A 170 11.01 -8.75 -10.67
N LEU A 171 9.99 -8.21 -9.95
CA LEU A 171 8.82 -7.58 -10.55
C LEU A 171 9.10 -6.18 -11.11
N LEU A 172 9.99 -5.39 -10.47
CA LEU A 172 10.34 -4.02 -10.85
C LEU A 172 11.21 -3.99 -12.11
#